data_cf08f536febfcae7d3a0ed2854fa0d5a
#
_entry.id   cf08f536febfcae7d3a0ed2854fa0d5a
#
_cell.length_a   1.000
_cell.length_b   1.000
_cell.length_c   1.000
_cell.angle_alpha   90.00
_cell.angle_beta   90.00
_cell.angle_gamma   90.00
#
_symmetry.space_group_name_H-M   'P 1'
#
loop_
_entity.id
_entity.type
_entity.pdbx_description
1 polymer ?
#
loop_
_entity_poly.entity_id
_entity_poly.type
_entity_poly.pdbx_seq_one_letter_code
_entity_poly.pdbx_strand_id
1 'polypeptide(L)'
;MKQRKPGCYIVAVLLAGLMLGGCGNPNAKANTAESVSANDSETVSESEEIVSAEAETENGFEKETETESESETEKETKKATDAKETETESESESETETVKGTIDLSKVEAKEAYHFEIVSKGFQHQYWQAVLKGAQEEAERLGVTMNFVGPNSESDIADQVQMLNSAINAKPAAIGLAALSTDACNDALQQAKDAGIPIVGFDSGVPGAPEGSVVANAATDNYAAGELAAEKTYEVLKDRIAAAEGSVRIGVMGQDATSESIINRGLGFIDKIAELAEADGYTVTVEGNDKYVQDSKVEPTDDAKVILDVAVPSQVTAELSATDCQTLLNKEDTICIYGSNQHSGEAMVTGNENLQKLGSGEDQVLGVTFDSGTVIKEAVKNGTLYGAVTQAPVAMGAAVIDLLTMAANGEEVADVDTGCQWYTADNMDDAEIAQNLYD
;
A
#
# COMPACT_ATOMS: atom_id res chain seq x y z
N MET A 1 57.35 -20.76 -26.65
CA MET A 1 58.41 -20.68 -25.62
C MET A 1 57.82 -20.07 -24.35
N LYS A 2 57.92 -20.88 -23.28
CA LYS A 2 57.79 -20.55 -21.84
C LYS A 2 56.53 -19.88 -21.30
N GLN A 3 55.73 -20.73 -20.70
CA GLN A 3 54.70 -20.45 -19.65
C GLN A 3 55.34 -19.78 -18.41
N ARG A 4 54.59 -18.93 -17.71
CA ARG A 4 54.70 -18.72 -16.26
C ARG A 4 53.31 -18.56 -15.63
N LYS A 5 53.01 -19.49 -14.70
CA LYS A 5 51.87 -19.48 -13.79
C LYS A 5 52.14 -18.51 -12.65
N PRO A 6 51.14 -17.84 -12.05
CA PRO A 6 51.26 -17.16 -10.76
C PRO A 6 50.89 -18.13 -9.62
N GLY A 7 51.68 -18.04 -8.56
CA GLY A 7 51.58 -18.89 -7.38
C GLY A 7 50.55 -18.38 -6.39
N CYS A 8 50.02 -19.37 -5.70
CA CYS A 8 49.11 -19.30 -4.57
C CYS A 8 49.87 -18.82 -3.32
N TYR A 9 49.37 -17.80 -2.62
CA TYR A 9 49.85 -17.48 -1.26
C TYR A 9 48.74 -17.85 -0.26
N ILE A 10 49.02 -18.88 0.52
CA ILE A 10 48.27 -19.27 1.72
C ILE A 10 48.84 -18.45 2.88
N VAL A 11 48.00 -17.67 3.55
CA VAL A 11 48.34 -17.04 4.84
C VAL A 11 47.64 -17.81 5.93
N ALA A 12 48.46 -18.50 6.71
CA ALA A 12 48.05 -19.16 7.94
C ALA A 12 48.07 -18.17 9.08
N VAL A 13 46.95 -18.03 9.82
CA VAL A 13 46.90 -17.28 11.08
C VAL A 13 46.91 -18.29 12.24
N LEU A 14 47.96 -18.18 13.04
CA LEU A 14 48.18 -18.94 14.27
C LEU A 14 47.27 -18.41 15.39
N LEU A 15 46.55 -19.33 16.05
CA LEU A 15 45.98 -19.16 17.38
C LEU A 15 47.10 -19.30 18.41
N ALA A 16 47.22 -18.33 19.31
CA ALA A 16 47.96 -18.48 20.56
C ALA A 16 47.00 -18.24 21.75
N GLY A 17 46.72 -19.33 22.46
CA GLY A 17 46.03 -19.28 23.72
C GLY A 17 46.99 -18.93 24.86
N LEU A 18 46.46 -18.24 25.87
CA LEU A 18 47.10 -18.15 27.19
C LEU A 18 46.05 -18.31 28.29
N MET A 19 46.14 -19.43 28.99
CA MET A 19 45.56 -19.71 30.30
C MET A 19 46.49 -19.17 31.35
N LEU A 20 45.93 -18.61 32.44
CA LEU A 20 46.43 -18.59 33.83
C LEU A 20 45.32 -17.82 34.63
N GLY A 21 44.63 -18.34 35.62
CA GLY A 21 45.00 -19.19 36.72
C GLY A 21 44.94 -18.40 38.01
N GLY A 22 44.05 -18.75 38.94
CA GLY A 22 44.32 -18.46 40.34
C GLY A 22 43.19 -17.87 41.19
N CYS A 23 42.44 -18.71 41.84
CA CYS A 23 42.23 -18.87 43.28
C CYS A 23 41.51 -17.77 44.10
N GLY A 24 40.43 -18.16 44.76
CA GLY A 24 40.22 -18.00 46.17
C GLY A 24 38.75 -17.90 46.61
N ASN A 25 38.25 -18.95 47.16
CA ASN A 25 37.02 -19.23 47.91
C ASN A 25 37.22 -18.76 49.40
N PRO A 26 36.29 -18.89 50.38
CA PRO A 26 34.86 -19.17 50.47
C PRO A 26 34.08 -18.39 51.54
N ASN A 27 32.76 -18.51 51.62
CA ASN A 27 31.88 -18.86 52.74
C ASN A 27 30.44 -18.47 52.41
N ALA A 28 29.60 -19.37 52.16
CA ALA A 28 28.76 -20.26 52.97
C ALA A 28 27.74 -19.52 53.87
N LYS A 29 26.47 -19.68 53.55
CA LYS A 29 25.50 -20.43 54.33
C LYS A 29 24.15 -20.53 53.63
N ALA A 30 23.74 -21.74 53.46
CA ALA A 30 22.39 -22.20 53.14
C ALA A 30 21.44 -21.90 54.30
N ASN A 31 20.15 -21.75 54.01
CA ASN A 31 19.08 -22.37 54.80
C ASN A 31 17.87 -22.65 53.91
N THR A 32 17.48 -23.87 54.05
CA THR A 32 16.41 -24.67 53.52
C THR A 32 15.08 -24.39 54.18
N ALA A 33 14.00 -24.61 53.39
CA ALA A 33 12.68 -25.22 53.68
C ALA A 33 11.78 -24.48 54.68
N GLU A 34 10.51 -24.35 54.47
CA GLU A 34 9.45 -25.33 54.38
C GLU A 34 8.10 -24.66 54.06
N SER A 35 7.30 -25.41 53.41
CA SER A 35 5.86 -25.27 53.21
C SER A 35 5.07 -25.11 54.52
N VAL A 36 3.95 -24.36 54.47
CA VAL A 36 2.67 -24.79 55.11
C VAL A 36 1.51 -23.99 54.51
N SER A 37 0.49 -24.73 54.25
CA SER A 37 -0.84 -24.58 53.78
C SER A 37 -1.80 -23.83 54.70
N ALA A 38 -2.83 -23.27 54.08
CA ALA A 38 -4.25 -23.29 54.46
C ALA A 38 -4.87 -22.14 55.25
N ASN A 39 -5.99 -21.71 54.67
CA ASN A 39 -7.31 -21.37 55.24
C ASN A 39 -7.45 -20.11 56.10
N ASP A 40 -8.38 -19.31 55.83
CA ASP A 40 -9.81 -19.23 55.89
C ASP A 40 -10.31 -17.77 55.81
N SER A 41 -11.31 -17.61 55.04
CA SER A 41 -12.54 -16.86 55.20
C SER A 41 -12.59 -15.65 56.14
N GLU A 42 -13.08 -14.54 55.64
CA GLU A 42 -14.38 -14.02 56.02
C GLU A 42 -14.81 -12.80 55.18
N THR A 43 -16.03 -12.93 54.74
CA THR A 43 -16.97 -11.96 54.18
C THR A 43 -17.17 -10.75 55.09
N VAL A 44 -17.26 -9.54 54.52
CA VAL A 44 -18.30 -8.58 54.89
C VAL A 44 -18.69 -7.78 53.64
N SER A 45 -19.96 -7.93 53.32
CA SER A 45 -20.79 -7.09 52.49
C SER A 45 -21.01 -5.73 53.15
N GLU A 46 -21.04 -4.68 52.35
CA GLU A 46 -22.09 -3.66 52.55
C GLU A 46 -22.25 -2.85 51.28
N SER A 47 -23.46 -2.90 50.85
CA SER A 47 -24.19 -2.14 49.86
C SER A 47 -24.38 -0.69 50.32
N GLU A 48 -24.32 0.27 49.44
CA GLU A 48 -25.25 1.39 49.46
C GLU A 48 -25.58 1.85 48.04
N GLU A 49 -26.83 1.71 47.78
CA GLU A 49 -27.67 2.25 46.72
C GLU A 49 -27.88 3.77 46.90
N ILE A 50 -28.50 4.33 45.82
CA ILE A 50 -29.40 5.52 45.82
C ILE A 50 -28.65 6.81 45.40
N VAL A 51 -29.14 7.60 44.41
CA VAL A 51 -30.49 8.01 43.98
C VAL A 51 -30.45 8.60 42.60
N SER A 52 -31.45 8.27 41.83
CA SER A 52 -31.95 8.94 40.63
C SER A 52 -32.50 10.35 40.96
N ALA A 53 -32.35 11.26 40.01
CA ALA A 53 -33.26 12.39 39.91
C ALA A 53 -33.45 12.76 38.43
N GLU A 54 -34.63 12.40 37.95
CA GLU A 54 -35.30 13.01 36.80
C GLU A 54 -35.69 14.44 37.12
N ALA A 55 -35.63 15.31 36.14
CA ALA A 55 -36.47 16.51 36.07
C ALA A 55 -36.72 16.86 34.62
N GLU A 56 -37.90 16.50 34.18
CA GLU A 56 -38.59 17.05 33.02
C GLU A 56 -38.89 18.52 33.25
N THR A 57 -38.84 19.32 32.18
CA THR A 57 -39.80 20.42 31.95
C THR A 57 -39.99 20.60 30.45
N GLU A 58 -41.24 20.34 30.07
CA GLU A 58 -41.89 20.73 28.83
C GLU A 58 -42.07 22.27 28.75
N ASN A 59 -42.14 22.74 27.53
CA ASN A 59 -43.14 23.66 26.92
C ASN A 59 -42.49 24.22 25.65
N GLY A 60 -43.05 24.15 24.47
CA GLY A 60 -44.46 24.13 24.06
C GLY A 60 -44.71 25.31 23.14
N PHE A 61 -45.27 25.01 21.94
CA PHE A 61 -45.96 25.93 21.02
C PHE A 61 -45.07 26.89 20.19
N GLU A 62 -45.32 27.18 18.94
CA GLU A 62 -46.50 27.09 18.06
C GLU A 62 -46.10 27.04 16.59
N LYS A 63 -46.97 26.52 15.83
CA LYS A 63 -47.20 26.28 14.42
C LYS A 63 -47.86 27.50 13.78
N GLU A 64 -47.46 27.93 12.62
CA GLU A 64 -48.28 28.55 11.57
C GLU A 64 -47.60 28.37 10.22
N THR A 65 -48.09 27.61 9.37
CA THR A 65 -49.11 27.53 8.28
C THR A 65 -49.11 28.66 7.26
N GLU A 66 -48.87 28.18 6.01
CA GLU A 66 -49.50 28.59 4.74
C GLU A 66 -49.20 29.96 4.16
N THR A 67 -48.81 30.03 2.92
CA THR A 67 -49.74 30.13 1.79
C THR A 67 -49.05 29.98 0.43
N GLU A 68 -49.74 29.23 -0.43
CA GLU A 68 -49.56 29.08 -1.89
C GLU A 68 -49.68 30.40 -2.64
N SER A 69 -49.08 30.47 -3.81
CA SER A 69 -49.73 31.09 -4.97
C SER A 69 -49.12 30.61 -6.28
N GLU A 70 -49.94 29.88 -7.01
CA GLU A 70 -49.83 29.53 -8.42
C GLU A 70 -49.93 30.77 -9.32
N SER A 71 -49.41 30.67 -10.54
CA SER A 71 -50.01 30.96 -11.84
C SER A 71 -49.00 30.67 -12.95
N GLU A 72 -49.14 29.65 -13.74
CA GLU A 72 -49.84 29.54 -15.06
C GLU A 72 -49.64 30.80 -15.93
N THR A 73 -49.20 30.67 -17.16
CA THR A 73 -49.77 30.16 -18.39
C THR A 73 -48.82 30.37 -19.58
N GLU A 74 -48.66 29.35 -20.36
CA GLU A 74 -49.12 29.10 -21.77
C GLU A 74 -48.49 29.92 -22.90
N LYS A 75 -48.00 29.18 -23.80
CA LYS A 75 -48.34 28.79 -25.18
C LYS A 75 -47.60 29.42 -26.36
N GLU A 76 -47.06 28.50 -27.12
CA GLU A 76 -47.13 28.28 -28.58
C GLU A 76 -46.78 29.44 -29.54
N THR A 77 -45.96 29.22 -30.53
CA THR A 77 -46.24 28.55 -31.83
C THR A 77 -45.06 28.59 -32.79
N LYS A 78 -44.85 27.42 -33.39
CA LYS A 78 -44.40 27.08 -34.78
C LYS A 78 -44.01 28.19 -35.77
N LYS A 79 -42.91 28.00 -36.54
CA LYS A 79 -42.90 27.54 -37.96
C LYS A 79 -41.52 27.65 -38.64
N ALA A 80 -41.02 26.57 -39.06
CA ALA A 80 -40.38 26.05 -40.26
C ALA A 80 -39.76 27.00 -41.34
N THR A 81 -38.69 26.40 -41.89
CA THR A 81 -38.03 26.57 -43.19
C THR A 81 -37.01 27.68 -43.30
N ASP A 82 -35.75 27.42 -43.62
CA ASP A 82 -35.21 26.90 -44.89
C ASP A 82 -33.70 26.65 -44.75
N ALA A 83 -33.21 25.68 -45.55
CA ALA A 83 -31.85 25.23 -45.66
C ALA A 83 -30.91 26.30 -46.20
N LYS A 84 -29.72 26.36 -45.63
CA LYS A 84 -28.51 26.75 -46.34
C LYS A 84 -27.28 26.10 -45.73
N GLU A 85 -26.65 25.25 -46.51
CA GLU A 85 -25.32 24.71 -46.28
C GLU A 85 -24.33 25.85 -45.99
N THR A 86 -23.60 25.71 -44.89
CA THR A 86 -22.31 26.39 -44.75
C THR A 86 -21.44 25.47 -43.88
N GLU A 87 -20.31 25.19 -44.43
CA GLU A 87 -19.20 24.39 -43.85
C GLU A 87 -18.98 24.75 -42.41
N THR A 88 -19.05 23.77 -41.53
CA THR A 88 -18.61 23.90 -40.15
C THR A 88 -17.20 23.33 -40.07
N GLU A 89 -16.26 24.19 -39.85
CA GLU A 89 -14.94 23.86 -39.32
C GLU A 89 -15.14 23.09 -38.03
N SER A 90 -14.67 21.87 -38.04
CA SER A 90 -14.50 21.01 -36.89
C SER A 90 -13.36 21.62 -36.08
N GLU A 91 -13.65 22.31 -35.00
CA GLU A 91 -12.71 22.51 -33.91
C GLU A 91 -12.43 21.13 -33.30
N SER A 92 -11.32 20.56 -33.68
CA SER A 92 -10.72 19.45 -32.99
C SER A 92 -10.24 20.01 -31.64
N GLU A 93 -10.91 19.63 -30.54
CA GLU A 93 -10.29 19.66 -29.24
C GLU A 93 -9.05 18.78 -29.34
N SER A 94 -7.90 19.41 -29.40
CA SER A 94 -6.61 18.79 -29.25
C SER A 94 -6.51 18.35 -27.78
N GLU A 95 -6.79 17.09 -27.54
CA GLU A 95 -6.21 16.41 -26.40
C GLU A 95 -4.69 16.57 -26.54
N THR A 96 -4.13 17.42 -25.72
CA THR A 96 -2.69 17.49 -25.52
C THR A 96 -2.30 16.17 -24.83
N GLU A 97 -1.97 15.15 -25.62
CA GLU A 97 -1.10 14.08 -25.16
C GLU A 97 0.18 14.77 -24.65
N THR A 98 0.29 14.88 -23.34
CA THR A 98 1.55 15.17 -22.68
C THR A 98 2.46 13.97 -23.00
N VAL A 99 3.33 14.13 -23.97
CA VAL A 99 4.46 13.23 -24.16
C VAL A 99 5.27 13.31 -22.89
N LYS A 100 5.09 12.34 -21.98
CA LYS A 100 5.96 12.14 -20.81
C LYS A 100 7.35 11.84 -21.38
N GLY A 101 8.22 12.85 -21.38
CA GLY A 101 9.63 12.67 -21.71
C GLY A 101 10.23 11.77 -20.64
N THR A 102 10.76 10.63 -21.05
CA THR A 102 11.53 9.75 -20.15
C THR A 102 12.79 10.50 -19.73
N ILE A 103 12.90 10.88 -18.46
CA ILE A 103 14.12 11.46 -17.90
C ILE A 103 15.17 10.37 -17.81
N ASP A 104 16.38 10.66 -18.31
CA ASP A 104 17.53 9.75 -18.21
C ASP A 104 18.26 9.95 -16.87
N LEU A 105 17.81 9.22 -15.85
CA LEU A 105 18.36 9.29 -14.50
C LEU A 105 19.84 8.83 -14.42
N SER A 106 20.32 8.07 -15.40
CA SER A 106 21.72 7.57 -15.41
C SER A 106 22.78 8.65 -15.51
N LYS A 107 22.40 9.88 -15.83
CA LYS A 107 23.29 11.06 -16.03
C LYS A 107 23.19 12.09 -14.92
N VAL A 108 22.41 11.81 -13.87
CA VAL A 108 22.27 12.75 -12.76
C VAL A 108 23.60 12.89 -12.03
N GLU A 109 23.99 14.14 -11.78
CA GLU A 109 25.17 14.51 -11.01
C GLU A 109 24.79 15.60 -10.00
N ALA A 110 25.25 15.50 -8.77
CA ALA A 110 25.04 16.54 -7.77
C ALA A 110 25.99 17.73 -8.02
N LYS A 111 25.45 18.96 -8.09
CA LYS A 111 26.24 20.19 -8.21
C LYS A 111 26.93 20.59 -6.91
N GLU A 112 26.38 20.15 -5.78
CA GLU A 112 26.86 20.44 -4.43
C GLU A 112 26.69 19.22 -3.53
N ALA A 113 27.28 19.22 -2.35
CA ALA A 113 27.09 18.18 -1.33
C ALA A 113 25.74 18.41 -0.62
N TYR A 114 24.66 17.96 -1.23
CA TYR A 114 23.30 18.11 -0.71
C TYR A 114 23.05 17.20 0.51
N HIS A 115 22.08 17.62 1.32
CA HIS A 115 21.47 16.79 2.35
C HIS A 115 19.95 16.71 2.12
N PHE A 116 19.42 15.49 2.12
CA PHE A 116 18.01 15.21 1.93
C PHE A 116 17.37 14.61 3.19
N GLU A 117 16.12 14.96 3.45
CA GLU A 117 15.28 14.29 4.43
C GLU A 117 14.27 13.42 3.69
N ILE A 118 14.15 12.15 4.08
CA ILE A 118 13.24 11.19 3.45
C ILE A 118 12.30 10.64 4.51
N VAL A 119 10.98 10.78 4.26
CA VAL A 119 9.92 10.32 5.14
C VAL A 119 9.15 9.21 4.43
N SER A 120 9.35 7.96 4.88
CA SER A 120 8.68 6.76 4.37
C SER A 120 7.38 6.48 5.14
N LYS A 121 6.64 5.42 4.71
CA LYS A 121 5.43 4.99 5.42
C LYS A 121 5.76 4.15 6.67
N GLY A 122 6.94 3.51 6.73
CA GLY A 122 7.36 2.71 7.87
C GLY A 122 8.66 1.95 7.65
N PHE A 123 8.95 1.02 8.55
CA PHE A 123 10.12 0.13 8.49
C PHE A 123 9.79 -1.34 8.79
N GLN A 124 8.53 -1.70 9.02
CA GLN A 124 8.13 -3.04 9.44
C GLN A 124 8.34 -4.09 8.34
N HIS A 125 8.18 -3.67 7.08
CA HIS A 125 8.26 -4.55 5.92
C HIS A 125 9.64 -4.51 5.28
N GLN A 126 10.06 -5.64 4.74
CA GLN A 126 11.32 -5.79 4.01
C GLN A 126 11.39 -4.89 2.77
N TYR A 127 10.24 -4.54 2.22
CA TYR A 127 10.09 -3.54 1.15
C TYR A 127 10.84 -2.24 1.46
N TRP A 128 10.63 -1.65 2.65
CA TRP A 128 11.29 -0.39 3.04
C TRP A 128 12.79 -0.54 3.21
N GLN A 129 13.28 -1.72 3.57
CA GLN A 129 14.72 -2.00 3.63
C GLN A 129 15.33 -2.05 2.21
N ALA A 130 14.59 -2.57 1.23
CA ALA A 130 15.02 -2.58 -0.17
C ALA A 130 15.02 -1.17 -0.77
N VAL A 131 14.00 -0.35 -0.49
CA VAL A 131 13.97 1.08 -0.89
C VAL A 131 15.13 1.85 -0.26
N LEU A 132 15.34 1.71 1.05
CA LEU A 132 16.46 2.35 1.76
C LEU A 132 17.81 1.96 1.16
N LYS A 133 17.99 0.67 0.82
CA LYS A 133 19.22 0.19 0.19
C LYS A 133 19.48 0.93 -1.14
N GLY A 134 18.49 1.00 -2.02
CA GLY A 134 18.62 1.70 -3.30
C GLY A 134 18.94 3.19 -3.11
N ALA A 135 18.26 3.84 -2.16
CA ALA A 135 18.51 5.24 -1.83
C ALA A 135 19.93 5.47 -1.28
N GLN A 136 20.45 4.55 -0.44
CA GLN A 136 21.81 4.65 0.11
C GLN A 136 22.87 4.46 -0.97
N GLU A 137 22.74 3.45 -1.82
CA GLU A 137 23.67 3.19 -2.92
C GLU A 137 23.75 4.39 -3.88
N GLU A 138 22.60 5.00 -4.18
CA GLU A 138 22.52 6.15 -5.07
C GLU A 138 23.04 7.44 -4.43
N ALA A 139 22.73 7.67 -3.15
CA ALA A 139 23.30 8.80 -2.40
C ALA A 139 24.83 8.72 -2.33
N GLU A 140 25.40 7.52 -2.15
CA GLU A 140 26.86 7.30 -2.19
C GLU A 140 27.42 7.60 -3.59
N ARG A 141 26.77 7.14 -4.66
CA ARG A 141 27.17 7.41 -6.05
C ARG A 141 27.24 8.90 -6.34
N LEU A 142 26.24 9.67 -5.88
CA LEU A 142 26.12 11.11 -6.11
C LEU A 142 26.93 11.97 -5.12
N GLY A 143 27.45 11.38 -4.04
CA GLY A 143 28.17 12.11 -2.99
C GLY A 143 27.28 13.03 -2.16
N VAL A 144 25.98 12.70 -2.06
CA VAL A 144 24.99 13.39 -1.22
C VAL A 144 24.76 12.63 0.09
N THR A 145 24.09 13.27 1.05
CA THR A 145 23.74 12.65 2.33
C THR A 145 22.24 12.67 2.52
N MET A 146 21.72 11.69 3.26
CA MET A 146 20.31 11.63 3.57
C MET A 146 20.05 11.16 5.01
N ASN A 147 18.90 11.56 5.54
CA ASN A 147 18.25 10.96 6.70
C ASN A 147 16.99 10.26 6.19
N PHE A 148 16.76 9.00 6.61
CA PHE A 148 15.61 8.21 6.17
C PHE A 148 14.84 7.78 7.42
N VAL A 149 13.60 8.27 7.56
CA VAL A 149 12.73 8.03 8.72
C VAL A 149 11.36 7.56 8.29
N GLY A 150 10.65 6.91 9.19
CA GLY A 150 9.25 6.51 9.01
C GLY A 150 8.61 6.19 10.36
N PRO A 151 7.29 6.25 10.48
CA PRO A 151 6.59 5.92 11.71
C PRO A 151 6.75 4.44 12.07
N ASN A 152 6.44 4.11 13.31
CA ASN A 152 6.52 2.75 13.83
C ASN A 152 5.40 1.84 13.30
N SER A 153 4.32 2.42 12.80
CA SER A 153 3.20 1.71 12.17
C SER A 153 2.71 2.49 10.97
N GLU A 154 2.35 1.78 9.92
CA GLU A 154 1.74 2.38 8.73
C GLU A 154 0.28 2.86 8.96
N SER A 155 -0.22 2.78 10.21
CA SER A 155 -1.43 3.48 10.68
C SER A 155 -1.15 4.84 11.31
N ASP A 156 0.11 5.19 11.58
CA ASP A 156 0.48 6.36 12.39
C ASP A 156 0.65 7.62 11.51
N ILE A 157 -0.43 7.99 10.83
CA ILE A 157 -0.48 9.16 9.93
C ILE A 157 -0.04 10.44 10.65
N ALA A 158 -0.48 10.64 11.90
CA ALA A 158 -0.13 11.82 12.68
C ALA A 158 1.38 11.90 12.96
N ASP A 159 2.03 10.77 13.25
CA ASP A 159 3.48 10.71 13.45
C ASP A 159 4.23 11.03 12.16
N GLN A 160 3.76 10.52 11.02
CA GLN A 160 4.34 10.86 9.71
C GLN A 160 4.26 12.37 9.42
N VAL A 161 3.12 13.01 9.69
CA VAL A 161 2.98 14.47 9.52
C VAL A 161 3.95 15.23 10.44
N GLN A 162 4.19 14.76 11.67
CA GLN A 162 5.18 15.37 12.57
C GLN A 162 6.61 15.18 12.05
N MET A 163 6.94 14.00 11.48
CA MET A 163 8.23 13.74 10.85
C MET A 163 8.46 14.66 9.66
N LEU A 164 7.44 14.83 8.79
CA LEU A 164 7.51 15.75 7.66
C LEU A 164 7.72 17.21 8.12
N ASN A 165 7.00 17.67 9.14
CA ASN A 165 7.22 18.99 9.73
C ASN A 165 8.65 19.15 10.29
N SER A 166 9.18 18.09 10.90
CA SER A 166 10.57 18.10 11.40
C SER A 166 11.58 18.17 10.27
N ALA A 167 11.34 17.44 9.16
CA ALA A 167 12.15 17.49 7.96
C ALA A 167 12.16 18.91 7.34
N ILE A 168 11.00 19.56 7.25
CA ILE A 168 10.89 20.94 6.76
C ILE A 168 11.71 21.92 7.65
N ASN A 169 11.61 21.75 8.98
CA ASN A 169 12.33 22.59 9.93
C ASN A 169 13.85 22.40 9.86
N ALA A 170 14.34 21.23 9.43
CA ALA A 170 15.77 20.97 9.20
C ALA A 170 16.32 21.74 8.00
N LYS A 171 15.46 22.24 7.12
CA LYS A 171 15.80 23.00 5.90
C LYS A 171 16.78 22.25 4.99
N PRO A 172 16.46 21.02 4.57
CA PRO A 172 17.28 20.25 3.65
C PRO A 172 17.27 20.88 2.24
N ALA A 173 18.08 20.35 1.34
CA ALA A 173 18.07 20.75 -0.05
C ALA A 173 16.76 20.30 -0.78
N ALA A 174 16.20 19.15 -0.39
CA ALA A 174 14.92 18.64 -0.84
C ALA A 174 14.40 17.56 0.13
N ILE A 175 13.11 17.19 0.03
CA ILE A 175 12.46 16.18 0.87
C ILE A 175 11.84 15.11 -0.01
N GLY A 176 12.08 13.81 0.32
CA GLY A 176 11.35 12.66 -0.23
C GLY A 176 10.18 12.31 0.67
N LEU A 177 9.00 12.05 0.11
CA LEU A 177 7.80 11.68 0.87
C LEU A 177 7.07 10.50 0.22
N ALA A 178 6.91 9.40 0.97
CA ALA A 178 5.95 8.35 0.68
C ALA A 178 4.74 8.51 1.62
N ALA A 179 3.63 8.99 1.12
CA ALA A 179 2.53 9.43 1.98
C ALA A 179 1.64 8.28 2.47
N LEU A 180 1.29 8.28 3.76
CA LEU A 180 0.28 7.38 4.38
C LEU A 180 -1.16 7.81 4.11
N SER A 181 -1.36 9.05 3.68
CA SER A 181 -2.69 9.61 3.44
C SER A 181 -2.65 10.54 2.22
N THR A 182 -3.72 10.50 1.44
CA THR A 182 -3.89 11.32 0.23
C THR A 182 -4.06 12.82 0.51
N ASP A 183 -4.24 13.22 1.78
CA ASP A 183 -4.58 14.61 2.16
C ASP A 183 -3.97 15.08 3.49
N ALA A 184 -3.64 14.20 4.42
CA ALA A 184 -3.19 14.58 5.77
C ALA A 184 -1.91 15.44 5.78
N CYS A 185 -1.08 15.34 4.72
CA CYS A 185 0.16 16.10 4.59
C CYS A 185 -0.01 17.47 3.93
N ASN A 186 -1.20 17.87 3.46
CA ASN A 186 -1.39 19.06 2.62
C ASN A 186 -0.89 20.36 3.24
N ASP A 187 -1.13 20.60 4.53
CA ASP A 187 -0.64 21.78 5.24
C ASP A 187 0.90 21.81 5.31
N ALA A 188 1.54 20.67 5.55
CA ALA A 188 2.98 20.55 5.59
C ALA A 188 3.61 20.71 4.18
N LEU A 189 2.97 20.15 3.16
CA LEU A 189 3.36 20.34 1.75
C LEU A 189 3.33 21.83 1.35
N GLN A 190 2.27 22.55 1.75
CA GLN A 190 2.19 24.01 1.51
C GLN A 190 3.31 24.77 2.24
N GLN A 191 3.62 24.38 3.50
CA GLN A 191 4.72 25.00 4.25
C GLN A 191 6.07 24.75 3.60
N ALA A 192 6.34 23.54 3.09
CA ALA A 192 7.56 23.23 2.36
C ALA A 192 7.70 24.09 1.10
N LYS A 193 6.61 24.21 0.32
CA LYS A 193 6.54 25.07 -0.86
C LYS A 193 6.83 26.53 -0.53
N ASP A 194 6.19 27.08 0.52
CA ASP A 194 6.39 28.47 0.96
C ASP A 194 7.84 28.71 1.46
N ALA A 195 8.48 27.68 1.99
CA ALA A 195 9.89 27.70 2.39
C ALA A 195 10.87 27.50 1.21
N GLY A 196 10.37 27.21 0.02
CA GLY A 196 11.18 26.94 -1.18
C GLY A 196 11.91 25.60 -1.12
N ILE A 197 11.40 24.62 -0.36
CA ILE A 197 11.95 23.26 -0.25
C ILE A 197 11.17 22.36 -1.19
N PRO A 198 11.78 21.84 -2.29
CA PRO A 198 11.10 20.93 -3.19
C PRO A 198 10.80 19.58 -2.51
N ILE A 199 9.62 19.02 -2.81
CA ILE A 199 9.23 17.67 -2.35
C ILE A 199 9.11 16.77 -3.57
N VAL A 200 9.75 15.60 -3.50
CA VAL A 200 9.59 14.50 -4.43
C VAL A 200 8.78 13.40 -3.74
N GLY A 201 7.63 13.04 -4.32
CA GLY A 201 6.86 11.88 -3.89
C GLY A 201 7.55 10.57 -4.30
N PHE A 202 7.33 9.50 -3.54
CA PHE A 202 7.73 8.15 -3.96
C PHE A 202 6.80 7.10 -3.36
N ASP A 203 6.71 5.92 -3.99
CA ASP A 203 5.83 4.82 -3.60
C ASP A 203 4.33 5.17 -3.59
N SER A 204 3.95 6.18 -2.84
CA SER A 204 2.57 6.63 -2.66
C SER A 204 2.50 8.14 -2.72
N GLY A 205 1.72 8.66 -3.66
CA GLY A 205 1.57 10.09 -3.91
C GLY A 205 0.54 10.76 -3.00
N VAL A 206 0.37 12.08 -3.23
CA VAL A 206 -0.65 12.91 -2.60
C VAL A 206 -1.46 13.59 -3.71
N PRO A 207 -2.49 12.92 -4.27
CA PRO A 207 -3.27 13.44 -5.41
C PRO A 207 -3.91 14.80 -5.15
N GLY A 208 -4.27 15.07 -3.89
CA GLY A 208 -4.84 16.35 -3.44
C GLY A 208 -3.82 17.38 -2.97
N ALA A 209 -2.52 17.19 -3.26
CA ALA A 209 -1.46 18.11 -2.85
C ALA A 209 -1.68 19.53 -3.40
N PRO A 210 -1.34 20.59 -2.64
CA PRO A 210 -1.34 21.94 -3.16
C PRO A 210 -0.50 22.05 -4.45
N GLU A 211 -1.04 22.70 -5.48
CA GLU A 211 -0.40 22.80 -6.80
C GLU A 211 1.06 23.21 -6.68
N GLY A 212 1.99 22.44 -7.25
CA GLY A 212 3.44 22.70 -7.24
C GLY A 212 4.11 22.51 -5.88
N SER A 213 3.47 21.88 -4.88
CA SER A 213 4.12 21.50 -3.63
C SER A 213 4.91 20.19 -3.75
N VAL A 214 4.46 19.26 -4.60
CA VAL A 214 5.19 18.07 -5.03
C VAL A 214 5.63 18.30 -6.46
N VAL A 215 6.93 18.15 -6.73
CA VAL A 215 7.54 18.50 -8.03
C VAL A 215 7.66 17.32 -8.98
N ALA A 216 7.71 16.09 -8.46
CA ALA A 216 7.71 14.84 -9.21
C ALA A 216 7.43 13.66 -8.28
N ASN A 217 7.12 12.49 -8.85
CA ASN A 217 6.97 11.24 -8.13
C ASN A 217 7.82 10.13 -8.76
N ALA A 218 8.45 9.29 -7.92
CA ALA A 218 9.06 8.01 -8.31
C ALA A 218 8.21 6.88 -7.73
N ALA A 219 7.39 6.24 -8.53
CA ALA A 219 6.45 5.23 -8.06
C ALA A 219 6.15 4.19 -9.14
N THR A 220 5.65 3.04 -8.75
CA THR A 220 4.97 2.12 -9.64
C THR A 220 3.64 2.74 -10.10
N ASP A 221 3.25 2.55 -11.35
CA ASP A 221 1.85 2.77 -11.75
C ASP A 221 0.97 1.75 -11.01
N ASN A 222 0.50 2.16 -9.83
CA ASN A 222 -0.19 1.29 -8.90
C ASN A 222 -1.53 0.77 -9.43
N TYR A 223 -2.23 1.59 -10.23
CA TYR A 223 -3.49 1.18 -10.84
C TYR A 223 -3.25 0.11 -11.93
N ALA A 224 -2.33 0.37 -12.85
CA ALA A 224 -1.95 -0.60 -13.88
C ALA A 224 -1.35 -1.89 -13.28
N ALA A 225 -0.63 -1.80 -12.16
CA ALA A 225 -0.13 -2.97 -11.45
C ALA A 225 -1.26 -3.82 -10.81
N GLY A 226 -2.31 -3.18 -10.33
CA GLY A 226 -3.55 -3.84 -9.90
C GLY A 226 -4.27 -4.53 -11.07
N GLU A 227 -4.35 -3.86 -12.23
CA GLU A 227 -4.89 -4.44 -13.45
C GLU A 227 -4.09 -5.68 -13.90
N LEU A 228 -2.76 -5.63 -13.85
CA LEU A 228 -1.90 -6.78 -14.15
C LEU A 228 -2.20 -7.97 -13.24
N ALA A 229 -2.34 -7.75 -11.92
CA ALA A 229 -2.74 -8.80 -10.99
C ALA A 229 -4.09 -9.41 -11.35
N ALA A 230 -5.06 -8.56 -11.72
CA ALA A 230 -6.41 -8.97 -12.11
C ALA A 230 -6.40 -9.81 -13.39
N GLU A 231 -5.68 -9.41 -14.43
CA GLU A 231 -5.55 -10.16 -15.68
C GLU A 231 -5.00 -11.56 -15.42
N LYS A 232 -3.92 -11.66 -14.66
CA LYS A 232 -3.30 -12.95 -14.30
C LYS A 232 -4.21 -13.83 -13.43
N THR A 233 -4.98 -13.22 -12.56
CA THR A 233 -5.97 -13.91 -11.73
C THR A 233 -7.13 -14.41 -12.57
N TYR A 234 -7.68 -13.58 -13.45
CA TYR A 234 -8.85 -13.93 -14.27
C TYR A 234 -8.53 -15.03 -15.29
N GLU A 235 -7.31 -15.06 -15.85
CA GLU A 235 -6.85 -16.14 -16.73
C GLU A 235 -7.07 -17.52 -16.10
N VAL A 236 -6.96 -17.64 -14.78
CA VAL A 236 -7.11 -18.90 -14.02
C VAL A 236 -8.53 -19.11 -13.50
N LEU A 237 -9.25 -18.00 -13.19
CA LEU A 237 -10.57 -18.08 -12.54
C LEU A 237 -11.74 -18.24 -13.51
N LYS A 238 -11.62 -17.80 -14.76
CA LYS A 238 -12.74 -17.75 -15.72
C LYS A 238 -13.52 -19.06 -15.84
N ASP A 239 -12.81 -20.20 -15.87
CA ASP A 239 -13.46 -21.52 -15.97
C ASP A 239 -14.19 -21.89 -14.67
N ARG A 240 -13.68 -21.48 -13.50
CA ARG A 240 -14.36 -21.68 -12.20
C ARG A 240 -15.63 -20.81 -12.11
N ILE A 241 -15.54 -19.55 -12.57
CA ILE A 241 -16.70 -18.63 -12.62
C ILE A 241 -17.79 -19.21 -13.52
N ALA A 242 -17.41 -19.75 -14.70
CA ALA A 242 -18.33 -20.36 -15.64
C ALA A 242 -18.98 -21.64 -15.10
N ALA A 243 -18.25 -22.46 -14.36
CA ALA A 243 -18.73 -23.72 -13.80
C ALA A 243 -19.60 -23.57 -12.55
N ALA A 244 -19.51 -22.44 -11.84
CA ALA A 244 -20.27 -22.23 -10.61
C ALA A 244 -21.78 -22.06 -10.89
N GLU A 245 -22.64 -22.78 -10.15
CA GLU A 245 -24.10 -22.67 -10.29
C GLU A 245 -24.66 -21.38 -9.67
N GLY A 246 -24.00 -20.81 -8.63
CA GLY A 246 -24.37 -19.59 -7.94
C GLY A 246 -23.42 -18.43 -8.22
N SER A 247 -23.48 -17.41 -7.37
CA SER A 247 -22.48 -16.36 -7.30
C SER A 247 -21.13 -16.91 -6.85
N VAL A 248 -20.05 -16.22 -7.23
CA VAL A 248 -18.70 -16.46 -6.74
C VAL A 248 -18.15 -15.18 -6.12
N ARG A 249 -17.28 -15.35 -5.14
CA ARG A 249 -16.67 -14.24 -4.40
C ARG A 249 -15.17 -14.19 -4.63
N ILE A 250 -14.68 -13.01 -4.90
CA ILE A 250 -13.25 -12.67 -4.95
C ILE A 250 -13.01 -11.66 -3.82
N GLY A 251 -12.31 -12.08 -2.78
CA GLY A 251 -11.91 -11.19 -1.69
C GLY A 251 -10.80 -10.25 -2.13
N VAL A 252 -10.89 -8.98 -1.76
CA VAL A 252 -9.85 -7.97 -1.99
C VAL A 252 -9.40 -7.45 -0.63
N MET A 253 -8.17 -7.75 -0.24
CA MET A 253 -7.60 -7.31 1.04
C MET A 253 -6.72 -6.08 0.83
N GLY A 254 -7.20 -4.92 1.28
CA GLY A 254 -6.41 -3.70 1.39
C GLY A 254 -5.76 -3.57 2.76
N GLN A 255 -4.50 -3.12 2.82
CA GLN A 255 -3.87 -2.76 4.10
C GLN A 255 -4.59 -1.60 4.77
N ASP A 256 -4.93 -0.60 3.98
CA ASP A 256 -5.61 0.63 4.38
C ASP A 256 -6.48 1.17 3.22
N ALA A 257 -7.23 2.23 3.50
CA ALA A 257 -8.01 2.98 2.51
C ALA A 257 -7.63 4.48 2.52
N THR A 258 -6.40 4.80 2.90
CA THR A 258 -5.89 6.17 3.06
C THR A 258 -4.71 6.50 2.18
N SER A 259 -3.84 5.52 1.87
CA SER A 259 -2.68 5.73 1.02
C SER A 259 -3.02 5.49 -0.46
N GLU A 260 -2.52 6.34 -1.32
CA GLU A 260 -2.80 6.35 -2.76
C GLU A 260 -2.40 5.01 -3.42
N SER A 261 -1.22 4.48 -3.11
CA SER A 261 -0.73 3.24 -3.71
C SER A 261 -1.63 2.03 -3.40
N ILE A 262 -2.10 1.89 -2.16
CA ILE A 262 -2.96 0.77 -1.74
C ILE A 262 -4.36 0.89 -2.38
N ILE A 263 -4.93 2.10 -2.37
CA ILE A 263 -6.22 2.39 -3.00
C ILE A 263 -6.16 2.04 -4.49
N ASN A 264 -5.16 2.53 -5.22
CA ASN A 264 -5.04 2.33 -6.65
C ASN A 264 -4.80 0.86 -7.04
N ARG A 265 -3.99 0.11 -6.29
CA ARG A 265 -3.82 -1.34 -6.51
C ARG A 265 -5.14 -2.10 -6.35
N GLY A 266 -5.91 -1.76 -5.32
CA GLY A 266 -7.22 -2.36 -5.08
C GLY A 266 -8.23 -2.00 -6.17
N LEU A 267 -8.33 -0.72 -6.54
CA LEU A 267 -9.24 -0.25 -7.60
C LEU A 267 -8.87 -0.80 -8.97
N GLY A 268 -7.58 -0.80 -9.33
CA GLY A 268 -7.11 -1.40 -10.59
C GLY A 268 -7.47 -2.89 -10.68
N PHE A 269 -7.32 -3.64 -9.59
CA PHE A 269 -7.74 -5.04 -9.55
C PHE A 269 -9.25 -5.21 -9.67
N ILE A 270 -10.03 -4.44 -8.92
CA ILE A 270 -11.49 -4.48 -8.92
C ILE A 270 -12.04 -4.16 -10.32
N ASP A 271 -11.65 -3.02 -10.87
CA ASP A 271 -12.17 -2.53 -12.13
C ASP A 271 -11.81 -3.46 -13.31
N LYS A 272 -10.59 -4.03 -13.31
CA LYS A 272 -10.17 -4.97 -14.35
C LYS A 272 -10.84 -6.34 -14.22
N ILE A 273 -11.03 -6.89 -13.02
CA ILE A 273 -11.83 -8.12 -12.85
C ILE A 273 -13.26 -7.89 -13.35
N ALA A 274 -13.85 -6.73 -13.03
CA ALA A 274 -15.19 -6.39 -13.50
C ALA A 274 -15.25 -6.28 -15.02
N GLU A 275 -14.33 -5.55 -15.64
CA GLU A 275 -14.22 -5.44 -17.11
C GLU A 275 -14.16 -6.82 -17.78
N LEU A 276 -13.30 -7.72 -17.29
CA LEU A 276 -13.10 -9.04 -17.86
C LEU A 276 -14.33 -9.96 -17.65
N ALA A 277 -14.93 -9.91 -16.46
CA ALA A 277 -16.12 -10.69 -16.16
C ALA A 277 -17.34 -10.20 -16.97
N GLU A 278 -17.52 -8.90 -17.11
CA GLU A 278 -18.59 -8.31 -17.92
C GLU A 278 -18.41 -8.61 -19.42
N ALA A 279 -17.17 -8.64 -19.91
CA ALA A 279 -16.87 -9.05 -21.29
C ALA A 279 -17.27 -10.51 -21.55
N ASP A 280 -17.19 -11.39 -20.54
CA ASP A 280 -17.67 -12.77 -20.58
C ASP A 280 -19.20 -12.89 -20.32
N GLY A 281 -19.89 -11.76 -20.08
CA GLY A 281 -21.34 -11.67 -19.93
C GLY A 281 -21.85 -11.88 -18.49
N TYR A 282 -20.99 -11.75 -17.49
CA TYR A 282 -21.35 -11.84 -16.07
C TYR A 282 -21.67 -10.46 -15.47
N THR A 283 -22.56 -10.43 -14.49
CA THR A 283 -22.82 -9.26 -13.67
C THR A 283 -21.85 -9.22 -12.49
N VAL A 284 -21.36 -8.02 -12.15
CA VAL A 284 -20.39 -7.82 -11.09
C VAL A 284 -20.93 -6.81 -10.06
N THR A 285 -20.59 -6.99 -8.80
CA THR A 285 -20.84 -6.00 -7.75
C THR A 285 -19.64 -5.89 -6.82
N VAL A 286 -19.48 -4.74 -6.19
CA VAL A 286 -18.46 -4.49 -5.16
C VAL A 286 -19.16 -4.31 -3.82
N GLU A 287 -18.67 -4.97 -2.78
CA GLU A 287 -19.16 -4.82 -1.41
C GLU A 287 -17.99 -4.68 -0.43
N GLY A 288 -18.28 -4.34 0.81
CA GLY A 288 -17.30 -4.23 1.89
C GLY A 288 -16.90 -2.78 2.17
N ASN A 289 -15.64 -2.41 1.99
CA ASN A 289 -15.16 -1.08 2.35
C ASN A 289 -15.76 0.03 1.48
N ASP A 290 -16.38 1.05 2.12
CA ASP A 290 -17.15 2.12 1.48
C ASP A 290 -16.35 2.91 0.42
N LYS A 291 -15.04 3.14 0.65
CA LYS A 291 -14.22 3.90 -0.29
C LYS A 291 -14.08 3.15 -1.62
N TYR A 292 -13.78 1.87 -1.57
CA TYR A 292 -13.64 1.06 -2.79
C TYR A 292 -14.97 0.87 -3.52
N VAL A 293 -16.07 0.73 -2.75
CA VAL A 293 -17.43 0.68 -3.33
C VAL A 293 -17.78 1.98 -4.06
N GLN A 294 -17.39 3.14 -3.52
CA GLN A 294 -17.70 4.45 -4.10
C GLN A 294 -16.78 4.82 -5.27
N ASP A 295 -15.50 4.45 -5.18
CA ASP A 295 -14.47 4.90 -6.13
C ASP A 295 -14.27 3.90 -7.30
N SER A 296 -14.80 2.66 -7.20
CA SER A 296 -14.76 1.69 -8.30
C SER A 296 -15.67 2.13 -9.46
N LYS A 297 -15.37 1.63 -10.67
CA LYS A 297 -16.18 1.86 -11.88
C LYS A 297 -17.36 0.89 -12.00
N VAL A 298 -17.60 0.05 -10.98
CA VAL A 298 -18.62 -1.00 -10.99
C VAL A 298 -19.95 -0.47 -10.51
N GLU A 299 -20.99 -0.59 -11.32
CA GLU A 299 -22.35 -0.24 -10.91
C GLU A 299 -22.94 -1.32 -10.00
N PRO A 300 -23.49 -0.96 -8.83
CA PRO A 300 -24.05 -1.92 -7.89
C PRO A 300 -25.22 -2.74 -8.49
N THR A 301 -25.25 -4.05 -8.21
CA THR A 301 -26.35 -4.92 -8.59
C THR A 301 -26.62 -5.99 -7.54
N ASP A 302 -27.91 -6.32 -7.31
CA ASP A 302 -28.32 -7.35 -6.35
C ASP A 302 -28.15 -8.78 -6.90
N ASP A 303 -28.11 -8.95 -8.22
CA ASP A 303 -28.04 -10.26 -8.91
C ASP A 303 -26.63 -10.47 -9.53
N ALA A 304 -25.58 -10.19 -8.75
CA ALA A 304 -24.22 -10.35 -9.22
C ALA A 304 -23.80 -11.82 -9.32
N LYS A 305 -23.18 -12.19 -10.44
CA LYS A 305 -22.46 -13.46 -10.61
C LYS A 305 -21.11 -13.42 -9.92
N VAL A 306 -20.41 -12.29 -10.00
CA VAL A 306 -19.11 -12.07 -9.36
C VAL A 306 -19.25 -10.99 -8.28
N ILE A 307 -18.87 -11.32 -7.06
CA ILE A 307 -18.88 -10.42 -5.91
C ILE A 307 -17.43 -10.08 -5.56
N LEU A 308 -17.05 -8.82 -5.67
CA LEU A 308 -15.76 -8.30 -5.24
C LEU A 308 -15.91 -7.76 -3.82
N ASP A 309 -15.37 -8.48 -2.84
CA ASP A 309 -15.62 -8.25 -1.41
C ASP A 309 -14.37 -7.65 -0.75
N VAL A 310 -14.43 -6.36 -0.48
CA VAL A 310 -13.26 -5.58 -0.03
C VAL A 310 -13.19 -5.53 1.49
N ALA A 311 -12.13 -6.11 2.04
CA ALA A 311 -11.80 -6.08 3.46
C ALA A 311 -10.61 -5.15 3.72
N VAL A 312 -10.79 -4.22 4.66
CA VAL A 312 -9.75 -3.30 5.13
C VAL A 312 -9.77 -3.30 6.65
N PRO A 313 -8.66 -3.64 7.32
CA PRO A 313 -8.62 -3.71 8.78
C PRO A 313 -8.78 -2.32 9.41
N SER A 314 -9.35 -2.27 10.60
CA SER A 314 -9.50 -1.00 11.32
C SER A 314 -8.17 -0.38 11.78
N GLN A 315 -7.11 -1.17 11.84
CA GLN A 315 -5.72 -0.79 12.08
C GLN A 315 -4.80 -1.76 11.34
N VAL A 316 -3.65 -1.27 10.88
CA VAL A 316 -2.65 -2.10 10.18
C VAL A 316 -1.90 -2.97 11.20
N THR A 317 -2.52 -4.08 11.59
CA THR A 317 -1.90 -5.11 12.44
C THR A 317 -2.05 -6.49 11.81
N ALA A 318 -1.06 -7.35 12.04
CA ALA A 318 -1.07 -8.71 11.49
C ALA A 318 -2.29 -9.52 11.93
N GLU A 319 -2.73 -9.34 13.19
CA GLU A 319 -3.87 -10.06 13.76
C GLU A 319 -5.20 -9.66 13.14
N LEU A 320 -5.43 -8.35 12.94
CA LEU A 320 -6.66 -7.86 12.34
C LEU A 320 -6.74 -8.26 10.86
N SER A 321 -5.67 -8.06 10.11
CA SER A 321 -5.62 -8.44 8.69
C SER A 321 -5.73 -9.96 8.49
N ALA A 322 -5.13 -10.79 9.36
CA ALA A 322 -5.32 -12.24 9.33
C ALA A 322 -6.78 -12.64 9.65
N THR A 323 -7.46 -11.88 10.53
CA THR A 323 -8.89 -12.10 10.83
C THR A 323 -9.77 -11.77 9.63
N ASP A 324 -9.46 -10.70 8.90
CA ASP A 324 -10.17 -10.35 7.66
C ASP A 324 -10.01 -11.46 6.60
N CYS A 325 -8.78 -11.98 6.43
CA CYS A 325 -8.54 -13.13 5.56
C CYS A 325 -9.38 -14.36 5.99
N GLN A 326 -9.38 -14.69 7.27
CA GLN A 326 -10.19 -15.81 7.78
C GLN A 326 -11.67 -15.61 7.52
N THR A 327 -12.17 -14.38 7.65
CA THR A 327 -13.57 -14.04 7.37
C THR A 327 -13.91 -14.29 5.90
N LEU A 328 -13.05 -13.85 4.97
CA LEU A 328 -13.21 -14.13 3.55
C LEU A 328 -13.11 -15.64 3.24
N LEU A 329 -12.12 -16.34 3.79
CA LEU A 329 -11.95 -17.78 3.59
C LEU A 329 -13.10 -18.62 4.14
N ASN A 330 -13.87 -18.11 5.09
CA ASN A 330 -15.03 -18.83 5.67
C ASN A 330 -16.34 -18.61 4.91
N LYS A 331 -16.39 -17.70 3.94
CA LYS A 331 -17.52 -17.59 3.02
C LYS A 331 -17.43 -18.72 1.99
N GLU A 332 -18.53 -19.47 1.82
CA GLU A 332 -18.55 -20.70 1.01
C GLU A 332 -18.40 -20.44 -0.50
N ASP A 333 -18.77 -19.25 -0.93
CA ASP A 333 -18.67 -18.77 -2.32
C ASP A 333 -17.31 -18.15 -2.69
N THR A 334 -16.37 -18.06 -1.74
CA THR A 334 -15.03 -17.49 -2.00
C THR A 334 -14.19 -18.45 -2.83
N ILE A 335 -13.78 -18.01 -4.04
CA ILE A 335 -12.92 -18.77 -4.95
C ILE A 335 -11.52 -18.17 -5.09
N CYS A 336 -11.34 -16.91 -4.70
CA CYS A 336 -10.05 -16.20 -4.76
C CYS A 336 -9.95 -15.15 -3.65
N ILE A 337 -8.72 -14.86 -3.21
CA ILE A 337 -8.38 -13.67 -2.41
C ILE A 337 -7.16 -13.02 -3.03
N TYR A 338 -7.23 -11.69 -3.22
CA TYR A 338 -6.15 -10.81 -3.62
C TYR A 338 -5.71 -9.92 -2.46
N GLY A 339 -4.40 -9.87 -2.18
CA GLY A 339 -3.79 -8.96 -1.22
C GLY A 339 -3.04 -7.83 -1.93
N SER A 340 -3.31 -6.57 -1.59
CA SER A 340 -2.81 -5.40 -2.33
C SER A 340 -1.36 -5.00 -2.03
N ASN A 341 -0.69 -5.64 -1.06
CA ASN A 341 0.71 -5.36 -0.70
C ASN A 341 1.33 -6.48 0.14
N GLN A 342 2.60 -6.32 0.56
CA GLN A 342 3.31 -7.29 1.40
C GLN A 342 2.54 -7.62 2.69
N HIS A 343 2.03 -6.62 3.41
CA HIS A 343 1.28 -6.82 4.64
C HIS A 343 0.04 -7.69 4.44
N SER A 344 -0.76 -7.40 3.41
CA SER A 344 -1.97 -8.17 3.08
C SER A 344 -1.61 -9.60 2.65
N GLY A 345 -0.54 -9.78 1.87
CA GLY A 345 -0.06 -11.10 1.45
C GLY A 345 0.42 -11.96 2.63
N GLU A 346 1.17 -11.40 3.58
CA GLU A 346 1.59 -12.08 4.80
C GLU A 346 0.38 -12.42 5.70
N ALA A 347 -0.61 -11.53 5.77
CA ALA A 347 -1.86 -11.77 6.49
C ALA A 347 -2.68 -12.91 5.86
N MET A 348 -2.67 -13.05 4.53
CA MET A 348 -3.30 -14.18 3.85
C MET A 348 -2.65 -15.51 4.24
N VAL A 349 -1.33 -15.57 4.29
CA VAL A 349 -0.58 -16.77 4.71
C VAL A 349 -0.92 -17.12 6.17
N THR A 350 -0.86 -16.12 7.07
CA THR A 350 -1.16 -16.30 8.50
C THR A 350 -2.62 -16.69 8.74
N GLY A 351 -3.57 -16.03 8.08
CA GLY A 351 -4.99 -16.35 8.19
C GLY A 351 -5.33 -17.77 7.69
N ASN A 352 -4.56 -18.27 6.73
CA ASN A 352 -4.71 -19.60 6.19
C ASN A 352 -4.09 -20.73 7.03
N GLU A 353 -3.19 -20.46 7.98
CA GLU A 353 -2.44 -21.48 8.72
C GLU A 353 -3.28 -22.62 9.27
N ASN A 354 -4.42 -22.30 9.88
CA ASN A 354 -5.32 -23.28 10.46
C ASN A 354 -6.45 -23.74 9.53
N LEU A 355 -6.75 -22.97 8.48
CA LEU A 355 -7.85 -23.25 7.56
C LEU A 355 -7.41 -24.13 6.39
N GLN A 356 -6.17 -23.98 5.93
CA GLN A 356 -5.56 -24.73 4.82
C GLN A 356 -6.42 -24.70 3.54
N LYS A 357 -7.09 -23.57 3.29
CA LYS A 357 -7.99 -23.37 2.14
C LYS A 357 -7.30 -22.74 0.93
N LEU A 358 -6.20 -21.99 1.12
CA LEU A 358 -5.46 -21.39 0.01
C LEU A 358 -4.67 -22.44 -0.78
N GLY A 359 -4.65 -22.29 -2.10
CA GLY A 359 -3.91 -23.13 -3.01
C GLY A 359 -4.44 -23.07 -4.44
N SER A 360 -3.88 -23.91 -5.32
CA SER A 360 -4.22 -23.95 -6.75
C SER A 360 -5.14 -25.13 -7.14
N GLY A 361 -5.57 -25.96 -6.18
CA GLY A 361 -6.50 -27.07 -6.42
C GLY A 361 -7.91 -26.61 -6.75
N GLU A 362 -8.72 -27.49 -7.39
CA GLU A 362 -10.10 -27.16 -7.78
C GLU A 362 -10.99 -26.73 -6.61
N ASP A 363 -10.83 -27.36 -5.44
CA ASP A 363 -11.59 -27.08 -4.22
C ASP A 363 -10.89 -26.04 -3.31
N GLN A 364 -9.79 -25.44 -3.73
CA GLN A 364 -9.03 -24.46 -2.96
C GLN A 364 -9.34 -23.03 -3.43
N VAL A 365 -9.18 -22.09 -2.52
CA VAL A 365 -9.26 -20.65 -2.81
C VAL A 365 -7.93 -20.19 -3.39
N LEU A 366 -7.97 -19.57 -4.56
CA LEU A 366 -6.76 -19.03 -5.21
C LEU A 366 -6.24 -17.84 -4.42
N GLY A 367 -4.99 -17.90 -3.99
CA GLY A 367 -4.33 -16.77 -3.34
C GLY A 367 -3.44 -16.01 -4.33
N VAL A 368 -3.67 -14.72 -4.50
CA VAL A 368 -2.85 -13.80 -5.30
C VAL A 368 -2.48 -12.61 -4.46
N THR A 369 -1.26 -12.08 -4.60
CA THR A 369 -0.87 -10.93 -3.79
C THR A 369 0.04 -9.95 -4.55
N PHE A 370 0.57 -9.01 -3.81
CA PHE A 370 1.48 -7.97 -4.27
C PHE A 370 2.75 -7.98 -3.43
N ASP A 371 3.84 -7.47 -4.01
CA ASP A 371 5.15 -7.42 -3.37
C ASP A 371 5.85 -8.78 -3.26
N SER A 372 6.95 -8.83 -2.54
CA SER A 372 7.70 -10.05 -2.24
C SER A 372 8.01 -10.12 -0.74
N GLY A 373 9.19 -10.48 -0.35
CA GLY A 373 9.53 -10.77 1.03
C GLY A 373 9.57 -12.27 1.29
N THR A 374 10.26 -12.67 2.33
CA THR A 374 10.52 -14.09 2.62
C THR A 374 9.24 -14.92 2.68
N VAL A 375 8.21 -14.45 3.40
CA VAL A 375 6.95 -15.20 3.62
C VAL A 375 6.20 -15.38 2.29
N ILE A 376 6.07 -14.32 1.50
CA ILE A 376 5.34 -14.36 0.22
C ILE A 376 6.09 -15.26 -0.78
N LYS A 377 7.41 -15.09 -0.92
CA LYS A 377 8.21 -15.93 -1.82
C LYS A 377 8.11 -17.41 -1.47
N GLU A 378 8.18 -17.77 -0.19
CA GLU A 378 7.98 -19.14 0.26
C GLU A 378 6.56 -19.65 -0.03
N ALA A 379 5.53 -18.82 0.16
CA ALA A 379 4.14 -19.17 -0.11
C ALA A 379 3.87 -19.36 -1.61
N VAL A 380 4.46 -18.53 -2.47
CA VAL A 380 4.40 -18.72 -3.92
C VAL A 380 5.16 -20.00 -4.34
N LYS A 381 6.36 -20.21 -3.82
CA LYS A 381 7.17 -21.38 -4.15
C LYS A 381 6.54 -22.70 -3.74
N ASN A 382 5.82 -22.75 -2.64
CA ASN A 382 5.15 -23.96 -2.15
C ASN A 382 3.71 -24.12 -2.65
N GLY A 383 3.17 -23.16 -3.43
CA GLY A 383 1.85 -23.18 -4.04
C GLY A 383 0.69 -22.80 -3.10
N THR A 384 0.97 -22.28 -1.90
CA THR A 384 -0.05 -21.67 -1.02
C THR A 384 -0.63 -20.40 -1.68
N LEU A 385 0.23 -19.59 -2.28
CA LEU A 385 -0.13 -18.48 -3.17
C LEU A 385 0.19 -18.86 -4.62
N TYR A 386 -0.69 -18.50 -5.53
CA TYR A 386 -0.51 -18.77 -6.96
C TYR A 386 0.57 -17.88 -7.58
N GLY A 387 0.60 -16.62 -7.21
CA GLY A 387 1.56 -15.66 -7.71
C GLY A 387 1.38 -14.28 -7.08
N ALA A 388 2.26 -13.36 -7.47
CA ALA A 388 2.21 -12.00 -7.00
C ALA A 388 2.77 -11.01 -8.04
N VAL A 389 2.42 -9.74 -7.89
CA VAL A 389 3.06 -8.63 -8.61
C VAL A 389 4.16 -8.06 -7.72
N THR A 390 5.40 -8.02 -8.19
CA THR A 390 6.49 -7.34 -7.49
C THR A 390 6.77 -5.97 -8.10
N GLN A 391 7.20 -5.04 -7.28
CA GLN A 391 7.71 -3.73 -7.68
C GLN A 391 9.24 -3.78 -7.82
N ALA A 392 9.86 -2.64 -8.12
CA ALA A 392 11.30 -2.47 -8.15
C ALA A 392 11.79 -1.54 -7.01
N PRO A 393 11.74 -1.96 -5.73
CA PRO A 393 11.97 -1.05 -4.60
C PRO A 393 13.38 -0.48 -4.53
N VAL A 394 14.40 -1.25 -4.95
CA VAL A 394 15.79 -0.74 -5.04
C VAL A 394 15.90 0.35 -6.10
N ALA A 395 15.30 0.15 -7.28
CA ALA A 395 15.28 1.16 -8.34
C ALA A 395 14.47 2.39 -7.92
N MET A 396 13.36 2.22 -7.20
CA MET A 396 12.58 3.32 -6.64
C MET A 396 13.37 4.15 -5.64
N GLY A 397 14.11 3.50 -4.74
CA GLY A 397 15.01 4.17 -3.81
C GLY A 397 16.11 5.00 -4.51
N ALA A 398 16.69 4.47 -5.59
CA ALA A 398 17.65 5.21 -6.41
C ALA A 398 16.97 6.39 -7.12
N ALA A 399 15.83 6.16 -7.77
CA ALA A 399 15.12 7.19 -8.54
C ALA A 399 14.69 8.38 -7.67
N VAL A 400 14.26 8.17 -6.42
CA VAL A 400 13.91 9.27 -5.53
C VAL A 400 15.12 10.15 -5.22
N ILE A 401 16.31 9.57 -5.02
CA ILE A 401 17.55 10.32 -4.77
C ILE A 401 17.99 11.12 -6.03
N ASP A 402 17.86 10.50 -7.21
CA ASP A 402 18.11 11.20 -8.48
C ASP A 402 17.19 12.41 -8.64
N LEU A 403 15.88 12.24 -8.48
CA LEU A 403 14.90 13.33 -8.59
C LEU A 403 15.11 14.42 -7.53
N LEU A 404 15.44 14.05 -6.29
CA LEU A 404 15.80 15.01 -5.24
C LEU A 404 17.03 15.82 -5.62
N THR A 405 18.04 15.17 -6.22
CA THR A 405 19.26 15.82 -6.68
C THR A 405 18.99 16.78 -7.83
N MET A 406 18.20 16.38 -8.83
CA MET A 406 17.78 17.24 -9.94
C MET A 406 16.99 18.45 -9.43
N ALA A 407 16.03 18.24 -8.53
CA ALA A 407 15.24 19.32 -7.92
C ALA A 407 16.14 20.30 -7.14
N ALA A 408 17.09 19.80 -6.34
CA ALA A 408 18.07 20.62 -5.62
C ALA A 408 19.03 21.37 -6.57
N ASN A 409 19.37 20.77 -7.71
CA ASN A 409 20.12 21.39 -8.77
C ASN A 409 19.36 22.53 -9.49
N GLY A 410 18.04 22.65 -9.29
CA GLY A 410 17.15 23.55 -10.03
C GLY A 410 16.89 23.08 -11.47
N GLU A 411 16.97 21.78 -11.72
CA GLU A 411 16.69 21.13 -13.00
C GLU A 411 15.20 20.77 -13.11
N GLU A 412 14.72 20.58 -14.33
CA GLU A 412 13.38 20.10 -14.59
C GLU A 412 13.27 18.64 -14.18
N VAL A 413 12.21 18.30 -13.45
CA VAL A 413 11.89 16.94 -12.99
C VAL A 413 10.54 16.51 -13.54
N ALA A 414 10.33 15.23 -13.69
CA ALA A 414 9.04 14.63 -14.05
C ALA A 414 8.85 13.29 -13.34
N ASP A 415 7.62 12.80 -13.33
CA ASP A 415 7.29 11.51 -12.74
C ASP A 415 8.05 10.36 -13.42
N VAL A 416 8.46 9.40 -12.61
CA VAL A 416 9.17 8.19 -13.02
C VAL A 416 8.37 6.98 -12.60
N ASP A 417 7.90 6.22 -13.57
CA ASP A 417 7.34 4.87 -13.33
C ASP A 417 8.49 3.88 -13.14
N THR A 418 8.57 3.28 -11.97
CA THR A 418 9.60 2.27 -11.64
C THR A 418 9.22 0.86 -12.09
N GLY A 419 8.01 0.69 -12.59
CA GLY A 419 7.49 -0.56 -13.14
C GLY A 419 7.11 -1.61 -12.11
N CYS A 420 6.52 -2.70 -12.63
CA CYS A 420 6.17 -3.88 -11.85
C CYS A 420 6.25 -5.14 -12.73
N GLN A 421 6.27 -6.33 -12.10
CA GLN A 421 6.35 -7.60 -12.80
C GLN A 421 5.52 -8.66 -12.09
N TRP A 422 4.83 -9.50 -12.87
CA TRP A 422 4.15 -10.68 -12.35
C TRP A 422 5.14 -11.83 -12.14
N TYR A 423 5.05 -12.50 -10.98
CA TYR A 423 5.84 -13.70 -10.72
C TYR A 423 5.02 -14.83 -10.10
N THR A 424 5.50 -16.05 -10.36
CA THR A 424 4.98 -17.32 -9.85
C THR A 424 6.17 -18.21 -9.48
N ALA A 425 5.89 -19.42 -9.00
CA ALA A 425 6.93 -20.41 -8.73
C ALA A 425 7.75 -20.78 -9.99
N ASP A 426 7.17 -20.63 -11.19
CA ASP A 426 7.81 -21.05 -12.44
C ASP A 426 8.84 -20.05 -12.97
N ASN A 427 8.68 -18.72 -12.63
CA ASN A 427 9.52 -17.65 -13.19
C ASN A 427 10.23 -16.78 -12.15
N MET A 428 10.02 -17.02 -10.86
CA MET A 428 10.62 -16.20 -9.80
C MET A 428 12.15 -16.25 -9.74
N ASP A 429 12.75 -17.27 -10.34
CA ASP A 429 14.21 -17.43 -10.45
C ASP A 429 14.78 -16.81 -11.75
N ASP A 430 13.95 -16.27 -12.65
CA ASP A 430 14.39 -15.55 -13.84
C ASP A 430 15.11 -14.25 -13.44
N ALA A 431 16.26 -13.99 -14.03
CA ALA A 431 17.16 -12.90 -13.61
C ALA A 431 16.48 -11.50 -13.60
N GLU A 432 15.56 -11.27 -14.56
CA GLU A 432 14.82 -10.00 -14.67
C GLU A 432 13.79 -9.83 -13.56
N ILE A 433 13.27 -10.91 -12.98
CA ILE A 433 12.31 -10.90 -11.88
C ILE A 433 13.04 -10.96 -10.54
N ALA A 434 13.98 -11.91 -10.41
CA ALA A 434 14.73 -12.16 -9.18
C ALA A 434 15.44 -10.91 -8.63
N GLN A 435 15.88 -9.99 -9.49
CA GLN A 435 16.51 -8.74 -9.06
C GLN A 435 15.54 -7.79 -8.30
N ASN A 436 14.23 -7.96 -8.51
CA ASN A 436 13.18 -7.16 -7.87
C ASN A 436 12.52 -7.89 -6.68
N LEU A 437 12.90 -9.17 -6.45
CA LEU A 437 12.44 -9.92 -5.29
C LEU A 437 13.41 -9.69 -4.11
N TYR A 438 12.89 -9.23 -3.01
CA TYR A 438 13.66 -8.90 -1.80
C TYR A 438 13.33 -9.87 -0.65
N ASP A 439 14.21 -9.90 0.37
CA ASP A 439 14.11 -10.68 1.60
C ASP A 439 14.15 -9.80 2.82
#